data_afcea789a0cada8c2befaf2df360fcf0
#
_entry.id   afcea789a0cada8c2befaf2df360fcf0
#
_cell.length_a   1.000
_cell.length_b   1.000
_cell.length_c   1.000
_cell.angle_alpha   90.00
_cell.angle_beta   90.00
_cell.angle_gamma   90.00
#
_symmetry.space_group_name_H-M   'P 1'
#
loop_
_entity.id
_entity.type
_entity.pdbx_description
1 polymer ?
#
loop_
_entity_poly.entity_id
_entity_poly.type
_entity_poly.pdbx_seq_one_letter_code
_entity_poly.pdbx_strand_id
1 'polypeptide(L)'
;MESQGKVLLERLRSEVLVLDGAMGTMLFAAGLTPGACPELWNAERPEVLQGVHRAYFDAGSDLVETNTFGGTRLKLKAYGLEDGCRELNEKGAKLARSVCPPGRFVAGSIGPTGHLPDTFEPLGDTPAEVFYESFRQQALALADGGVDLF
;
A
#
# COMPACT_ATOMS: atom_id res chain seq x y z
N MET A 1 -6.84 -20.72 14.98
CA MET A 1 -5.72 -19.75 14.88
C MET A 1 -6.30 -18.36 15.14
N GLU A 2 -5.69 -17.63 16.03
CA GLU A 2 -6.06 -16.23 16.29
C GLU A 2 -5.73 -15.37 15.07
N SER A 3 -6.61 -14.40 14.73
CA SER A 3 -6.33 -13.52 13.58
C SER A 3 -5.16 -12.59 13.90
N GLN A 4 -4.29 -12.34 12.93
CA GLN A 4 -3.13 -11.44 13.10
C GLN A 4 -3.55 -10.06 13.62
N GLY A 5 -4.73 -9.56 13.20
CA GLY A 5 -5.27 -8.31 13.71
C GLY A 5 -5.54 -8.31 15.22
N LYS A 6 -5.96 -9.44 15.81
CA LYS A 6 -6.10 -9.55 17.27
C LYS A 6 -4.75 -9.49 17.96
N VAL A 7 -3.76 -10.22 17.45
CA VAL A 7 -2.38 -10.20 17.99
C VAL A 7 -1.81 -8.77 17.94
N LEU A 8 -2.00 -8.05 16.83
CA LEU A 8 -1.60 -6.66 16.70
C LEU A 8 -2.26 -5.78 17.77
N LEU A 9 -3.58 -5.88 17.94
CA LEU A 9 -4.32 -5.08 18.92
C LEU A 9 -3.89 -5.37 20.37
N GLU A 10 -3.53 -6.62 20.68
CA GLU A 10 -3.01 -6.99 21.99
C GLU A 10 -1.63 -6.39 22.24
N ARG A 11 -0.73 -6.47 21.26
CA ARG A 11 0.60 -5.85 21.37
C ARG A 11 0.52 -4.35 21.55
N LEU A 12 -0.35 -3.66 20.82
CA LEU A 12 -0.56 -2.20 20.93
C LEU A 12 -1.06 -1.74 22.31
N ARG A 13 -1.57 -2.64 23.17
CA ARG A 13 -1.98 -2.29 24.54
C ARG A 13 -0.81 -2.16 25.49
N SER A 14 0.31 -2.79 25.20
CA SER A 14 1.47 -2.88 26.11
C SER A 14 2.80 -2.46 25.49
N GLU A 15 2.86 -2.31 24.16
CA GLU A 15 4.07 -2.02 23.41
C GLU A 15 3.89 -0.83 22.47
N VAL A 16 4.98 -0.14 22.19
CA VAL A 16 5.07 0.79 21.04
C VAL A 16 5.61 0.00 19.87
N LEU A 17 4.84 -0.06 18.79
CA LEU A 17 5.26 -0.73 17.56
C LEU A 17 5.83 0.31 16.58
N VAL A 18 6.92 -0.05 15.92
CA VAL A 18 7.62 0.82 14.97
C VAL A 18 7.17 0.49 13.55
N LEU A 19 6.57 1.46 12.89
CA LEU A 19 6.26 1.41 11.46
C LEU A 19 7.52 1.73 10.65
N ASP A 20 7.59 1.23 9.42
CA ASP A 20 8.66 1.57 8.48
C ASP A 20 8.60 3.05 8.05
N GLY A 21 9.53 3.43 7.17
CA GLY A 21 9.66 4.80 6.67
C GLY A 21 9.35 4.92 5.18
N ALA A 22 9.97 5.92 4.56
CA ALA A 22 9.65 6.34 3.20
C ALA A 22 9.93 5.25 2.14
N MET A 23 8.91 4.84 1.39
CA MET A 23 9.04 3.97 0.22
C MET A 23 9.60 4.74 -0.98
N GLY A 24 9.05 5.90 -1.30
CA GLY A 24 9.39 6.66 -2.52
C GLY A 24 10.88 6.97 -2.67
N THR A 25 11.54 7.42 -1.60
CA THR A 25 12.98 7.72 -1.63
C THR A 25 13.85 6.47 -1.86
N MET A 26 13.42 5.32 -1.34
CA MET A 26 14.10 4.04 -1.57
C MET A 26 13.98 3.62 -3.04
N LEU A 27 12.81 3.82 -3.64
CA LEU A 27 12.58 3.52 -5.06
C LEU A 27 13.37 4.46 -5.97
N PHE A 28 13.45 5.77 -5.65
CA PHE A 28 14.29 6.71 -6.39
C PHE A 28 15.78 6.33 -6.31
N ALA A 29 16.26 5.93 -5.14
CA ALA A 29 17.63 5.41 -5.00
C ALA A 29 17.88 4.13 -5.82
N ALA A 30 16.84 3.31 -6.04
CA ALA A 30 16.88 2.12 -6.87
C ALA A 30 16.67 2.41 -8.38
N GLY A 31 16.48 3.68 -8.76
CA GLY A 31 16.38 4.13 -10.16
C GLY A 31 14.96 4.40 -10.67
N LEU A 32 13.95 4.53 -9.78
CA LEU A 32 12.64 5.02 -10.21
C LEU A 32 12.78 6.45 -10.72
N THR A 33 12.29 6.69 -11.94
CA THR A 33 12.36 8.04 -12.54
C THR A 33 11.25 8.95 -12.00
N PRO A 34 11.51 10.26 -11.82
CA PRO A 34 10.47 11.22 -11.46
C PRO A 34 9.29 11.16 -12.44
N GLY A 35 8.07 11.11 -11.90
CA GLY A 35 6.84 11.01 -12.69
C GLY A 35 6.41 9.60 -13.08
N ALA A 36 7.24 8.58 -12.85
CA ALA A 36 6.83 7.18 -13.04
C ALA A 36 5.88 6.73 -11.91
N CYS A 37 5.05 5.73 -12.20
CA CYS A 37 4.14 5.10 -11.23
C CYS A 37 4.91 4.15 -10.31
N PRO A 38 5.03 4.43 -8.99
CA PRO A 38 5.72 3.54 -8.07
C PRO A 38 5.05 2.15 -7.98
N GLU A 39 3.73 2.10 -8.03
CA GLU A 39 2.94 0.87 -7.91
C GLU A 39 3.21 -0.12 -9.06
N LEU A 40 3.62 0.38 -10.24
CA LEU A 40 3.96 -0.47 -11.39
C LEU A 40 5.15 -1.41 -11.06
N TRP A 41 6.06 -0.97 -10.18
CA TRP A 41 7.18 -1.78 -9.75
C TRP A 41 6.78 -3.01 -8.92
N ASN A 42 5.57 -3.05 -8.38
CA ASN A 42 5.04 -4.28 -7.77
C ASN A 42 4.96 -5.44 -8.79
N ALA A 43 4.86 -5.12 -10.08
CA ALA A 43 4.86 -6.10 -11.16
C ALA A 43 6.21 -6.20 -11.88
N GLU A 44 6.88 -5.07 -12.12
CA GLU A 44 8.07 -5.00 -12.97
C GLU A 44 9.39 -5.20 -12.21
N ARG A 45 9.45 -4.82 -10.93
CA ARG A 45 10.67 -4.85 -10.11
C ARG A 45 10.41 -5.44 -8.71
N PRO A 46 9.76 -6.62 -8.61
CA PRO A 46 9.37 -7.23 -7.33
C PRO A 46 10.56 -7.43 -6.38
N GLU A 47 11.74 -7.74 -6.92
CA GLU A 47 12.95 -7.95 -6.12
C GLU A 47 13.41 -6.68 -5.38
N VAL A 48 13.20 -5.50 -6.00
CA VAL A 48 13.53 -4.22 -5.36
C VAL A 48 12.60 -3.97 -4.18
N LEU A 49 11.30 -4.17 -4.36
CA LEU A 49 10.32 -3.99 -3.29
C LEU A 49 10.57 -4.94 -2.11
N GLN A 50 10.83 -6.22 -2.41
CA GLN A 50 11.20 -7.18 -1.37
C GLN A 50 12.47 -6.76 -0.64
N GLY A 51 13.47 -6.22 -1.35
CA GLY A 51 14.68 -5.68 -0.75
C GLY A 51 14.42 -4.52 0.20
N VAL A 52 13.56 -3.58 -0.19
CA VAL A 52 13.16 -2.44 0.66
C VAL A 52 12.44 -2.92 1.92
N HIS A 53 11.45 -3.80 1.80
CA HIS A 53 10.72 -4.33 2.95
C HIS A 53 11.65 -5.10 3.92
N ARG A 54 12.55 -5.95 3.39
CA ARG A 54 13.56 -6.63 4.23
C ARG A 54 14.42 -5.65 4.99
N ALA A 55 14.94 -4.62 4.31
CA ALA A 55 15.82 -3.63 4.95
C ALA A 55 15.12 -2.93 6.14
N TYR A 56 13.83 -2.63 6.03
CA TYR A 56 13.06 -2.06 7.13
C TYR A 56 12.84 -3.06 8.27
N PHE A 57 12.48 -4.32 7.98
CA PHE A 57 12.39 -5.35 9.01
C PHE A 57 13.73 -5.61 9.72
N ASP A 58 14.82 -5.67 8.96
CA ASP A 58 16.18 -5.86 9.49
C ASP A 58 16.63 -4.68 10.37
N ALA A 59 16.17 -3.46 10.03
CA ALA A 59 16.38 -2.26 10.84
C ALA A 59 15.53 -2.23 12.13
N GLY A 60 14.57 -3.16 12.29
CA GLY A 60 13.79 -3.31 13.51
C GLY A 60 12.32 -2.92 13.41
N SER A 61 11.81 -2.56 12.23
CA SER A 61 10.38 -2.25 12.07
C SER A 61 9.49 -3.43 12.48
N ASP A 62 8.44 -3.15 13.23
CA ASP A 62 7.40 -4.12 13.59
C ASP A 62 6.38 -4.29 12.47
N LEU A 63 6.18 -3.21 11.69
CA LEU A 63 5.25 -3.17 10.56
C LEU A 63 5.96 -2.57 9.33
N VAL A 64 5.54 -3.00 8.15
CA VAL A 64 5.89 -2.32 6.89
C VAL A 64 4.63 -1.98 6.10
N GLU A 65 4.62 -0.82 5.43
CA GLU A 65 3.57 -0.44 4.49
C GLU A 65 3.82 -1.03 3.11
N THR A 66 2.75 -1.44 2.45
CA THR A 66 2.82 -1.89 1.04
C THR A 66 3.13 -0.72 0.10
N ASN A 67 3.76 -0.98 -1.04
CA ASN A 67 3.97 0.01 -2.10
C ASN A 67 2.69 0.20 -2.93
N THR A 68 1.63 0.75 -2.30
CA THR A 68 0.29 0.89 -2.87
C THR A 68 -0.40 2.20 -2.54
N PHE A 69 0.33 3.20 -2.06
CA PHE A 69 -0.22 4.50 -1.66
C PHE A 69 -1.04 5.16 -2.78
N GLY A 70 -0.56 5.14 -4.02
CA GLY A 70 -1.27 5.63 -5.20
C GLY A 70 -2.07 4.55 -5.94
N GLY A 71 -2.36 3.42 -5.30
CA GLY A 71 -2.94 2.23 -5.93
C GLY A 71 -4.45 2.27 -6.18
N THR A 72 -5.15 3.38 -5.90
CA THR A 72 -6.58 3.52 -6.27
C THR A 72 -6.75 3.57 -7.78
N ARG A 73 -7.88 3.04 -8.30
CA ARG A 73 -8.23 3.12 -9.72
C ARG A 73 -8.19 4.56 -10.24
N LEU A 74 -8.71 5.51 -9.45
CA LEU A 74 -8.69 6.94 -9.79
C LEU A 74 -7.26 7.47 -9.96
N LYS A 75 -6.37 7.15 -9.03
CA LYS A 75 -4.99 7.63 -9.09
C LYS A 75 -4.19 6.97 -10.22
N LEU A 76 -4.36 5.67 -10.42
CA LEU A 76 -3.70 4.89 -11.48
C LEU A 76 -4.11 5.36 -12.89
N LYS A 77 -5.31 5.92 -13.06
CA LYS A 77 -5.78 6.47 -14.33
C LYS A 77 -4.85 7.55 -14.89
N ALA A 78 -4.18 8.33 -14.05
CA ALA A 78 -3.21 9.33 -14.48
C ALA A 78 -2.00 8.72 -15.21
N TYR A 79 -1.80 7.41 -15.04
CA TYR A 79 -0.72 6.64 -15.68
C TYR A 79 -1.25 5.67 -16.77
N GLY A 80 -2.57 5.64 -17.03
CA GLY A 80 -3.20 4.66 -17.92
C GLY A 80 -3.18 3.23 -17.37
N LEU A 81 -3.14 3.09 -16.04
CA LEU A 81 -3.01 1.82 -15.32
C LEU A 81 -4.25 1.46 -14.49
N GLU A 82 -5.37 2.14 -14.71
CA GLU A 82 -6.59 1.96 -13.92
C GLU A 82 -7.14 0.54 -13.93
N ASP A 83 -6.95 -0.19 -15.02
CA ASP A 83 -7.40 -1.58 -15.13
C ASP A 83 -6.50 -2.57 -14.38
N GLY A 84 -5.26 -2.16 -14.06
CA GLY A 84 -4.31 -2.90 -13.25
C GLY A 84 -4.50 -2.71 -11.73
N CYS A 85 -5.47 -1.93 -11.28
CA CYS A 85 -5.66 -1.58 -9.86
C CYS A 85 -5.65 -2.82 -8.96
N ARG A 86 -6.47 -3.83 -9.24
CA ARG A 86 -6.53 -5.05 -8.44
C ARG A 86 -5.18 -5.78 -8.41
N GLU A 87 -4.58 -6.01 -9.58
CA GLU A 87 -3.36 -6.76 -9.70
C GLU A 87 -2.18 -6.09 -8.97
N LEU A 88 -2.00 -4.79 -9.17
CA LEU A 88 -0.89 -4.04 -8.59
C LEU A 88 -0.97 -3.98 -7.05
N ASN A 89 -2.17 -3.80 -6.49
CA ASN A 89 -2.37 -3.79 -5.04
C ASN A 89 -2.17 -5.18 -4.43
N GLU A 90 -2.75 -6.22 -5.02
CA GLU A 90 -2.59 -7.60 -4.56
C GLU A 90 -1.13 -8.05 -4.61
N LYS A 91 -0.40 -7.72 -5.69
CA LYS A 91 1.04 -7.99 -5.80
C LYS A 91 1.83 -7.23 -4.75
N GLY A 92 1.58 -5.93 -4.56
CA GLY A 92 2.26 -5.13 -3.54
C GLY A 92 2.12 -5.72 -2.13
N ALA A 93 0.91 -6.14 -1.76
CA ALA A 93 0.66 -6.81 -0.49
C ALA A 93 1.40 -8.16 -0.38
N LYS A 94 1.34 -9.00 -1.43
CA LYS A 94 2.04 -10.30 -1.46
C LYS A 94 3.55 -10.16 -1.37
N LEU A 95 4.14 -9.12 -1.98
CA LEU A 95 5.58 -8.86 -1.89
C LEU A 95 6.01 -8.55 -0.47
N ALA A 96 5.32 -7.63 0.20
CA ALA A 96 5.57 -7.31 1.60
C ALA A 96 5.39 -8.54 2.49
N ARG A 97 4.29 -9.29 2.29
CA ARG A 97 4.00 -10.52 3.05
C ARG A 97 5.07 -11.59 2.86
N SER A 98 5.59 -11.75 1.66
CA SER A 98 6.58 -12.80 1.32
C SER A 98 7.91 -12.68 2.09
N VAL A 99 8.21 -11.49 2.60
CA VAL A 99 9.43 -11.19 3.35
C VAL A 99 9.17 -10.82 4.81
N CYS A 100 7.91 -10.81 5.24
CA CYS A 100 7.50 -10.47 6.59
C CYS A 100 7.89 -11.58 7.58
N PRO A 101 8.74 -11.30 8.59
CA PRO A 101 9.11 -12.29 9.59
C PRO A 101 7.93 -12.66 10.50
N PRO A 102 7.97 -13.83 11.15
CA PRO A 102 6.98 -14.19 12.17
C PRO A 102 6.88 -13.12 13.27
N GLY A 103 5.64 -12.79 13.67
CA GLY A 103 5.37 -11.78 14.70
C GLY A 103 5.50 -10.32 14.25
N ARG A 104 5.75 -10.07 12.96
CA ARG A 104 5.69 -8.77 12.32
C ARG A 104 4.43 -8.65 11.45
N PHE A 105 4.10 -7.43 11.01
CA PHE A 105 2.85 -7.13 10.33
C PHE A 105 3.06 -6.40 9.01
N VAL A 106 2.05 -6.50 8.13
CA VAL A 106 1.98 -5.78 6.86
C VAL A 106 0.76 -4.87 6.86
N ALA A 107 0.99 -3.58 6.67
CA ALA A 107 -0.05 -2.56 6.55
C ALA A 107 -0.33 -2.27 5.07
N GLY A 108 -1.60 -2.31 4.68
CA GLY A 108 -2.04 -1.91 3.34
C GLY A 108 -2.09 -0.40 3.23
N SER A 109 -1.16 0.20 2.49
CA SER A 109 -1.09 1.65 2.32
C SER A 109 -2.14 2.14 1.32
N ILE A 110 -3.03 3.05 1.75
CA ILE A 110 -4.09 3.66 0.96
C ILE A 110 -3.97 5.18 1.06
N GLY A 111 -3.62 5.82 -0.03
CA GLY A 111 -3.44 7.27 -0.10
C GLY A 111 -4.59 7.99 -0.82
N PRO A 112 -4.49 9.32 -0.96
CA PRO A 112 -5.50 10.14 -1.62
C PRO A 112 -5.57 9.87 -3.13
N THR A 113 -6.76 10.00 -3.70
CA THR A 113 -6.99 9.78 -5.12
C THR A 113 -6.42 10.89 -6.00
N GLY A 114 -6.22 12.08 -5.45
CA GLY A 114 -5.88 13.30 -6.20
C GLY A 114 -7.11 14.03 -6.76
N HIS A 115 -8.32 13.52 -6.51
CA HIS A 115 -9.60 14.12 -6.86
C HIS A 115 -10.30 14.71 -5.63
N LEU A 116 -11.23 15.62 -5.84
CA LEU A 116 -12.07 16.18 -4.80
C LEU A 116 -13.54 15.76 -5.00
N PRO A 117 -14.29 15.50 -3.91
CA PRO A 117 -15.72 15.21 -4.01
C PRO A 117 -16.48 16.35 -4.70
N ASP A 118 -17.50 16.02 -5.50
CA ASP A 118 -18.37 16.99 -6.18
C ASP A 118 -19.11 17.94 -5.22
N THR A 119 -19.26 17.55 -3.95
CA THR A 119 -19.76 18.41 -2.88
C THR A 119 -18.79 19.53 -2.47
N PHE A 120 -17.55 19.51 -2.95
CA PHE A 120 -16.50 20.49 -2.63
C PHE A 120 -16.43 21.58 -3.71
N GLU A 121 -17.52 22.35 -3.87
CA GLU A 121 -17.62 23.42 -4.87
C GLU A 121 -16.63 24.57 -4.64
N PRO A 122 -16.10 25.19 -5.72
CA PRO A 122 -16.30 24.86 -7.15
C PRO A 122 -15.23 23.89 -7.70
N LEU A 123 -14.41 23.25 -6.86
CA LEU A 123 -13.22 22.49 -7.26
C LEU A 123 -13.48 20.98 -7.37
N GLY A 124 -14.56 20.49 -6.78
CA GLY A 124 -14.90 19.08 -6.78
C GLY A 124 -15.59 18.67 -8.09
N ASP A 125 -15.21 17.52 -8.62
CA ASP A 125 -15.69 16.98 -9.91
C ASP A 125 -16.07 15.50 -9.84
N THR A 126 -15.84 14.84 -8.70
CA THR A 126 -15.94 13.39 -8.60
C THR A 126 -17.04 12.97 -7.62
N PRO A 127 -18.07 12.23 -8.07
CA PRO A 127 -19.15 11.72 -7.23
C PRO A 127 -18.65 10.80 -6.11
N ALA A 128 -19.33 10.81 -4.95
CA ALA A 128 -18.98 10.02 -3.78
C ALA A 128 -18.90 8.50 -4.07
N GLU A 129 -19.82 7.99 -4.91
CA GLU A 129 -19.83 6.59 -5.34
C GLU A 129 -18.55 6.17 -6.06
N VAL A 130 -17.96 7.08 -6.83
CA VAL A 130 -16.70 6.81 -7.56
C VAL A 130 -15.54 6.65 -6.58
N PHE A 131 -15.49 7.48 -5.52
CA PHE A 131 -14.52 7.31 -4.43
C PHE A 131 -14.73 5.98 -3.71
N TYR A 132 -15.98 5.72 -3.29
CA TYR A 132 -16.32 4.49 -2.59
C TYR A 132 -15.85 3.25 -3.35
N GLU A 133 -16.22 3.15 -4.64
CA GLU A 133 -15.85 1.97 -5.44
C GLU A 133 -14.34 1.87 -5.68
N SER A 134 -13.67 3.02 -5.87
CA SER A 134 -12.21 3.07 -6.05
C SER A 134 -11.45 2.59 -4.81
N PHE A 135 -11.83 3.06 -3.61
CA PHE A 135 -11.24 2.62 -2.35
C PHE A 135 -11.63 1.19 -2.02
N ARG A 136 -12.90 0.79 -2.26
CA ARG A 136 -13.36 -0.57 -2.05
C ARG A 136 -12.54 -1.57 -2.87
N GLN A 137 -12.31 -1.29 -4.15
CA GLN A 137 -11.52 -2.16 -5.02
C GLN A 137 -10.09 -2.31 -4.51
N GLN A 138 -9.46 -1.22 -4.09
CA GLN A 138 -8.11 -1.24 -3.53
C GLN A 138 -8.07 -2.03 -2.22
N ALA A 139 -8.96 -1.76 -1.27
CA ALA A 139 -8.99 -2.42 0.02
C ALA A 139 -9.20 -3.94 -0.11
N LEU A 140 -10.11 -4.39 -1.00
CA LEU A 140 -10.31 -5.81 -1.26
C LEU A 140 -9.06 -6.47 -1.86
N ALA A 141 -8.38 -5.82 -2.80
CA ALA A 141 -7.16 -6.36 -3.40
C ALA A 141 -6.02 -6.48 -2.37
N LEU A 142 -5.87 -5.51 -1.49
CA LEU A 142 -4.90 -5.54 -0.39
C LEU A 142 -5.22 -6.66 0.61
N ALA A 143 -6.50 -6.82 0.98
CA ALA A 143 -6.94 -7.89 1.86
C ALA A 143 -6.65 -9.28 1.25
N ASP A 144 -6.98 -9.47 -0.04
CA ASP A 144 -6.68 -10.71 -0.78
C ASP A 144 -5.16 -10.97 -0.89
N GLY A 145 -4.36 -9.91 -0.91
CA GLY A 145 -2.89 -9.97 -0.86
C GLY A 145 -2.32 -10.30 0.52
N GLY A 146 -3.15 -10.28 1.58
CA GLY A 146 -2.81 -10.76 2.91
C GLY A 146 -2.23 -9.69 3.85
N VAL A 147 -2.69 -8.43 3.75
CA VAL A 147 -2.37 -7.41 4.76
C VAL A 147 -3.06 -7.69 6.09
N ASP A 148 -2.48 -7.22 7.20
CA ASP A 148 -3.02 -7.42 8.55
C ASP A 148 -3.91 -6.23 9.00
N LEU A 149 -3.68 -5.05 8.40
CA LEU A 149 -4.37 -3.78 8.70
C LEU A 149 -4.27 -2.84 7.49
N PHE A 150 -4.99 -1.71 7.55
CA PHE A 150 -4.93 -0.60 6.61
C PHE A 150 -4.52 0.68 7.32
#